data_152c429465b3c4dc845763c6de78690f
#
_entry.id   152c429465b3c4dc845763c6de78690f
#
_cell.length_a   1.000
_cell.length_b   1.000
_cell.length_c   1.000
_cell.angle_alpha   90.00
_cell.angle_beta   90.00
_cell.angle_gamma   90.00
#
_symmetry.space_group_name_H-M   'P 1'
#
loop_
_entity.id
_entity.type
_entity.pdbx_description
1 polymer ?
#
loop_
_entity_poly.entity_id
_entity_poly.type
_entity_poly.pdbx_seq_one_letter_code
_entity_poly.pdbx_strand_id
1 'polypeptide(L)'
;RYMLAPYGALVAKAIHVKHTYKEYIGLDACAANLMRPAMYGSYHHITVMGKEDAPCDHKYDITGGLCENNDKFAIDRMLPEINIGDLLFIHDAGAHGFAMGYNYNGKLRSAEVLLKEDGSTELIRRAETPADYFATFDFTGLFKNI
;
A
#
# COMPACT_ATOMS: atom_id res chain seq x y z
N ARG A 1 -9.80 -15.98 -4.79
CA ARG A 1 -9.99 -14.55 -4.47
C ARG A 1 -11.28 -14.28 -3.71
N TYR A 2 -12.42 -14.78 -4.17
CA TYR A 2 -13.73 -14.58 -3.54
C TYR A 2 -13.74 -14.90 -2.03
N MET A 3 -13.08 -15.99 -1.66
CA MET A 3 -13.05 -16.46 -0.26
C MET A 3 -12.07 -15.69 0.63
N LEU A 4 -10.95 -15.19 0.11
CA LEU A 4 -9.86 -14.64 0.93
C LEU A 4 -9.72 -13.11 0.83
N ALA A 5 -10.09 -12.51 -0.30
CA ALA A 5 -9.88 -11.07 -0.49
C ALA A 5 -10.52 -10.21 0.61
N PRO A 6 -11.78 -10.45 1.04
CA PRO A 6 -12.42 -9.62 2.05
C PRO A 6 -11.80 -9.66 3.44
N TYR A 7 -10.96 -10.67 3.71
CA TYR A 7 -10.34 -10.86 5.03
C TYR A 7 -8.99 -10.16 5.18
N GLY A 8 -8.59 -9.33 4.26
CA GLY A 8 -7.37 -8.54 4.38
C GLY A 8 -7.51 -7.17 3.77
N ALA A 9 -6.77 -6.24 4.33
CA ALA A 9 -6.69 -4.87 3.86
C ALA A 9 -5.24 -4.40 3.81
N LEU A 10 -4.96 -3.42 2.95
CA LEU A 10 -3.76 -2.62 3.03
C LEU A 10 -4.09 -1.33 3.79
N VAL A 11 -3.41 -1.09 4.90
CA VAL A 11 -3.50 0.18 5.63
C VAL A 11 -2.29 1.02 5.27
N ALA A 12 -2.53 2.24 4.82
CA ALA A 12 -1.49 3.17 4.40
C ALA A 12 -1.79 4.59 4.87
N LYS A 13 -0.73 5.36 5.10
CA LYS A 13 -0.82 6.75 5.56
C LYS A 13 -0.71 7.70 4.38
N ALA A 14 -1.56 8.74 4.36
CA ALA A 14 -1.39 9.88 3.48
C ALA A 14 -0.18 10.70 3.92
N ILE A 15 0.83 10.75 3.07
CA ILE A 15 2.10 11.48 3.35
C ILE A 15 2.26 12.71 2.47
N HIS A 16 1.45 12.84 1.44
CA HIS A 16 1.53 13.95 0.50
C HIS A 16 0.17 14.29 -0.09
N VAL A 17 -0.14 15.58 -0.20
CA VAL A 17 -1.32 16.11 -0.90
C VAL A 17 -0.82 17.05 -1.97
N LYS A 18 -1.25 16.84 -3.20
CA LYS A 18 -0.84 17.66 -4.35
C LYS A 18 -2.05 18.12 -5.15
N HIS A 19 -2.18 19.43 -5.29
CA HIS A 19 -3.19 20.11 -6.08
C HIS A 19 -2.58 20.58 -7.40
N THR A 20 -3.08 20.08 -8.53
CA THR A 20 -2.71 20.52 -9.88
C THR A 20 -3.98 20.58 -10.74
N TYR A 21 -3.96 20.01 -11.95
CA TYR A 21 -5.18 19.80 -12.75
C TYR A 21 -6.09 18.70 -12.18
N LYS A 22 -5.56 17.91 -11.26
CA LYS A 22 -6.26 16.95 -10.40
C LYS A 22 -5.77 17.10 -8.96
N GLU A 23 -6.47 16.46 -8.05
CA GLU A 23 -6.04 16.30 -6.66
C GLU A 23 -5.46 14.91 -6.46
N TYR A 24 -4.25 14.86 -5.91
CA TYR A 24 -3.51 13.63 -5.66
C TYR A 24 -3.24 13.47 -4.18
N ILE A 25 -3.45 12.24 -3.70
CA ILE A 25 -3.02 11.81 -2.36
C ILE A 25 -1.91 10.79 -2.53
N GLY A 26 -0.72 11.11 -2.07
CA GLY A 26 0.43 10.20 -2.03
C GLY A 26 0.46 9.42 -0.73
N LEU A 27 0.58 8.09 -0.83
CA LEU A 27 0.64 7.19 0.31
C LEU A 27 2.08 6.73 0.61
N ASP A 28 2.32 6.28 1.83
CA ASP A 28 3.54 5.56 2.22
C ASP A 28 3.57 4.10 1.72
N ALA A 29 2.57 3.71 0.95
CA ALA A 29 2.48 2.44 0.23
C ALA A 29 2.60 2.66 -1.28
N CYS A 30 2.75 1.58 -2.04
CA CYS A 30 2.83 1.62 -3.49
C CYS A 30 2.33 0.30 -4.11
N ALA A 31 2.35 0.20 -5.43
CA ALA A 31 1.96 -1.01 -6.15
C ALA A 31 2.76 -2.26 -5.72
N ALA A 32 3.96 -2.10 -5.14
CA ALA A 32 4.70 -3.23 -4.56
C ALA A 32 3.97 -3.89 -3.37
N ASN A 33 3.10 -3.15 -2.67
CA ASN A 33 2.28 -3.65 -1.56
C ASN A 33 0.95 -4.23 -2.06
N LEU A 34 0.36 -3.63 -3.11
CA LEU A 34 -0.89 -4.07 -3.72
C LEU A 34 -0.88 -3.76 -5.22
N MET A 35 -0.42 -4.72 -6.01
CA MET A 35 -0.19 -4.55 -7.46
C MET A 35 -1.48 -4.48 -8.29
N ARG A 36 -2.57 -5.06 -7.82
CA ARG A 36 -3.77 -5.28 -8.62
C ARG A 36 -4.42 -4.03 -9.23
N PRO A 37 -4.55 -2.90 -8.51
CA PRO A 37 -5.07 -1.67 -9.13
C PRO A 37 -4.19 -1.21 -10.29
N ALA A 38 -2.87 -1.19 -10.09
CA ALA A 38 -1.90 -0.74 -11.09
C ALA A 38 -1.86 -1.63 -12.34
N MET A 39 -1.90 -2.97 -12.16
CA MET A 39 -1.74 -3.93 -13.24
C MET A 39 -3.04 -4.21 -14.02
N TYR A 40 -4.16 -4.28 -13.30
CA TYR A 40 -5.43 -4.74 -13.86
C TYR A 40 -6.55 -3.70 -13.83
N GLY A 41 -6.29 -2.50 -13.29
CA GLY A 41 -7.34 -1.53 -13.03
C GLY A 41 -8.39 -2.05 -12.02
N SER A 42 -7.97 -2.98 -11.15
CA SER A 42 -8.89 -3.60 -10.20
C SER A 42 -9.41 -2.59 -9.20
N TYR A 43 -10.72 -2.58 -9.00
CA TYR A 43 -11.33 -1.78 -7.96
C TYR A 43 -11.03 -2.39 -6.58
N HIS A 44 -10.58 -1.54 -5.68
CA HIS A 44 -10.54 -1.78 -4.24
C HIS A 44 -11.28 -0.64 -3.56
N HIS A 45 -12.19 -0.96 -2.65
CA HIS A 45 -12.84 0.06 -1.86
C HIS A 45 -11.83 0.71 -0.92
N ILE A 46 -11.95 2.02 -0.69
CA ILE A 46 -11.07 2.78 0.20
C ILE A 46 -11.92 3.49 1.24
N THR A 47 -11.60 3.29 2.50
CA THR A 47 -12.17 4.03 3.62
C THR A 47 -11.10 4.94 4.22
N VAL A 48 -11.43 6.17 4.49
CA VAL A 48 -10.59 7.08 5.29
C VAL A 48 -10.93 6.84 6.75
N MET A 49 -10.01 6.28 7.51
CA MET A 49 -10.25 5.86 8.89
C MET A 49 -10.60 7.07 9.78
N GLY A 50 -11.69 6.93 10.54
CA GLY A 50 -12.22 8.00 11.39
C GLY A 50 -13.04 9.06 10.65
N LYS A 51 -13.29 8.86 9.33
CA LYS A 51 -14.12 9.74 8.50
C LYS A 51 -15.19 8.96 7.72
N GLU A 52 -15.61 7.81 8.26
CA GLU A 52 -16.52 6.88 7.59
C GLU A 52 -17.88 7.51 7.26
N ASP A 53 -18.34 8.41 8.13
CA ASP A 53 -19.62 9.12 7.98
C ASP A 53 -19.50 10.50 7.31
N ALA A 54 -18.29 10.91 6.93
CA ALA A 54 -18.07 12.21 6.30
C ALA A 54 -18.51 12.19 4.81
N PRO A 55 -18.92 13.33 4.24
CA PRO A 55 -19.33 13.40 2.85
C PRO A 55 -18.15 13.05 1.91
N CYS A 56 -18.43 12.19 0.92
CA CYS A 56 -17.46 11.85 -0.13
C CYS A 56 -17.58 12.86 -1.29
N ASP A 57 -17.15 14.08 -1.08
CA ASP A 57 -17.30 15.22 -1.99
C ASP A 57 -16.00 15.68 -2.67
N HIS A 58 -14.88 15.05 -2.32
CA HIS A 58 -13.59 15.30 -2.93
C HIS A 58 -13.21 14.21 -3.93
N LYS A 59 -12.69 14.60 -5.08
CA LYS A 59 -12.27 13.69 -6.14
C LYS A 59 -10.74 13.56 -6.18
N TYR A 60 -10.23 12.37 -5.84
CA TYR A 60 -8.79 12.12 -5.75
C TYR A 60 -8.30 11.02 -6.69
N ASP A 61 -7.07 11.16 -7.15
CA ASP A 61 -6.21 10.05 -7.54
C ASP A 61 -5.37 9.65 -6.31
N ILE A 62 -5.48 8.39 -5.88
CA ILE A 62 -4.71 7.85 -4.76
C ILE A 62 -3.47 7.16 -5.31
N THR A 63 -2.28 7.64 -4.98
CA THR A 63 -1.02 7.26 -5.61
C THR A 63 -0.04 6.66 -4.61
N GLY A 64 0.84 5.79 -5.10
CA GLY A 64 1.99 5.31 -4.35
C GLY A 64 3.25 6.16 -4.58
N GLY A 65 4.37 5.65 -4.12
CA GLY A 65 5.68 6.32 -4.18
C GLY A 65 6.66 5.72 -5.19
N LEU A 66 6.18 4.98 -6.20
CA LEU A 66 7.02 4.50 -7.29
C LEU A 66 7.16 5.54 -8.41
N CYS A 67 8.25 5.47 -9.16
CA CYS A 67 8.50 6.26 -10.35
C CYS A 67 7.72 5.70 -11.57
N GLU A 68 6.41 5.48 -11.38
CA GLU A 68 5.53 4.82 -12.35
C GLU A 68 4.18 5.55 -12.46
N ASN A 69 3.73 5.81 -13.69
CA ASN A 69 2.43 6.44 -13.93
C ASN A 69 1.25 5.60 -13.43
N ASN A 70 1.42 4.27 -13.41
CA ASN A 70 0.40 3.33 -12.99
C ASN A 70 0.42 3.03 -11.49
N ASP A 71 1.32 3.62 -10.72
CA ASP A 71 1.37 3.43 -9.26
C ASP A 71 0.22 4.17 -8.58
N LYS A 72 -0.99 3.67 -8.83
CA LYS A 72 -2.24 4.23 -8.35
C LYS A 72 -3.13 3.15 -7.75
N PHE A 73 -3.67 3.43 -6.58
CA PHE A 73 -4.67 2.59 -5.91
C PHE A 73 -6.10 2.93 -6.37
N ALA A 74 -6.33 4.19 -6.77
CA ALA A 74 -7.59 4.67 -7.30
C ALA A 74 -7.38 5.88 -8.22
N ILE A 75 -8.29 6.06 -9.16
CA ILE A 75 -8.33 7.20 -10.09
C ILE A 75 -9.73 7.81 -10.01
N ASP A 76 -9.81 9.15 -9.96
CA ASP A 76 -11.04 9.92 -9.90
C ASP A 76 -12.02 9.40 -8.82
N ARG A 77 -11.49 8.99 -7.66
CA ARG A 77 -12.28 8.42 -6.56
C ARG A 77 -12.89 9.52 -5.71
N MET A 78 -14.21 9.45 -5.51
CA MET A 78 -14.92 10.29 -4.54
C MET A 78 -14.68 9.76 -3.13
N LEU A 79 -14.10 10.58 -2.27
CA LEU A 79 -13.74 10.26 -0.88
C LEU A 79 -13.98 11.49 0.01
N PRO A 80 -14.04 11.30 1.33
CA PRO A 80 -13.96 12.42 2.26
C PRO A 80 -12.67 13.20 2.10
N GLU A 81 -12.64 14.45 2.58
CA GLU A 81 -11.41 15.25 2.63
C GLU A 81 -10.28 14.48 3.32
N ILE A 82 -9.14 14.37 2.63
CA ILE A 82 -7.96 13.66 3.11
C ILE A 82 -6.86 14.66 3.45
N ASN A 83 -6.35 14.57 4.66
CA ASN A 83 -5.23 15.36 5.14
C ASN A 83 -3.96 14.49 5.31
N ILE A 84 -2.79 15.15 5.29
CA ILE A 84 -1.53 14.46 5.61
C ILE A 84 -1.63 13.86 7.01
N GLY A 85 -1.31 12.58 7.14
CA GLY A 85 -1.41 11.83 8.38
C GLY A 85 -2.65 10.93 8.48
N ASP A 86 -3.68 11.15 7.66
CA ASP A 86 -4.85 10.28 7.62
C ASP A 86 -4.45 8.86 7.19
N LEU A 87 -5.14 7.88 7.77
CA LEU A 87 -4.97 6.48 7.42
C LEU A 87 -6.06 6.06 6.43
N LEU A 88 -5.64 5.43 5.35
CA LEU A 88 -6.52 4.85 4.36
C LEU A 88 -6.53 3.33 4.51
N PHE A 89 -7.73 2.77 4.62
CA PHE A 89 -7.97 1.34 4.66
C PHE A 89 -8.42 0.89 3.28
N ILE A 90 -7.54 0.20 2.55
CA ILE A 90 -7.79 -0.31 1.19
C ILE A 90 -8.25 -1.75 1.32
N HIS A 91 -9.53 -1.98 1.05
CA HIS A 91 -10.22 -3.25 1.26
C HIS A 91 -9.83 -4.33 0.25
N ASP A 92 -10.22 -5.57 0.55
CA ASP A 92 -10.12 -6.74 -0.33
C ASP A 92 -8.69 -7.12 -0.75
N ALA A 93 -7.72 -6.85 0.10
CA ALA A 93 -6.30 -7.14 -0.13
C ALA A 93 -5.85 -8.53 0.38
N GLY A 94 -6.74 -9.34 0.97
CA GLY A 94 -6.41 -10.65 1.56
C GLY A 94 -6.05 -11.74 0.54
N ALA A 95 -6.29 -11.49 -0.76
CA ALA A 95 -5.82 -12.36 -1.83
C ALA A 95 -5.01 -11.54 -2.83
N HIS A 96 -3.86 -12.09 -3.27
CA HIS A 96 -2.95 -11.43 -4.20
C HIS A 96 -2.38 -10.08 -3.70
N GLY A 97 -2.37 -9.86 -2.40
CA GLY A 97 -1.65 -8.75 -1.76
C GLY A 97 -0.16 -9.10 -1.66
N PHE A 98 0.28 -9.65 -0.53
CA PHE A 98 1.69 -9.99 -0.31
C PHE A 98 2.27 -10.95 -1.35
N ALA A 99 1.50 -11.96 -1.80
CA ALA A 99 1.96 -12.96 -2.77
C ALA A 99 2.34 -12.38 -4.14
N MET A 100 1.75 -11.25 -4.54
CA MET A 100 2.10 -10.52 -5.76
C MET A 100 3.06 -9.36 -5.48
N GLY A 101 3.52 -9.21 -4.25
CA GLY A 101 4.47 -8.16 -3.87
C GLY A 101 5.82 -8.32 -4.57
N TYR A 102 6.51 -7.22 -4.77
CA TYR A 102 7.81 -7.15 -5.44
C TYR A 102 8.65 -6.02 -4.83
N ASN A 103 9.90 -5.93 -5.25
CA ASN A 103 10.85 -4.97 -4.69
C ASN A 103 11.31 -3.92 -5.73
N TYR A 104 10.46 -3.56 -6.67
CA TYR A 104 10.77 -2.55 -7.67
C TYR A 104 11.18 -1.22 -7.03
N ASN A 105 12.19 -0.56 -7.57
CA ASN A 105 12.82 0.64 -7.00
C ASN A 105 13.35 0.45 -5.57
N GLY A 106 13.73 -0.78 -5.20
CA GLY A 106 14.24 -1.09 -3.87
C GLY A 106 13.19 -0.98 -2.75
N LYS A 107 11.90 -0.96 -3.08
CA LYS A 107 10.85 -0.96 -2.06
C LYS A 107 10.83 -2.28 -1.32
N LEU A 108 10.85 -2.19 0.00
CA LEU A 108 10.74 -3.33 0.90
C LEU A 108 9.26 -3.62 1.17
N ARG A 109 8.92 -4.90 1.33
CA ARG A 109 7.55 -5.31 1.60
C ARG A 109 7.18 -5.01 3.05
N SER A 110 5.92 -4.61 3.24
CA SER A 110 5.37 -4.24 4.55
C SER A 110 5.18 -5.46 5.47
N ALA A 111 5.01 -5.18 6.75
CA ALA A 111 4.59 -6.17 7.73
C ALA A 111 3.16 -6.67 7.47
N GLU A 112 2.83 -7.84 8.01
CA GLU A 112 1.46 -8.36 8.11
C GLU A 112 1.08 -8.50 9.58
N VAL A 113 -0.10 -8.02 9.91
CA VAL A 113 -0.67 -8.03 11.25
C VAL A 113 -2.01 -8.75 11.21
N LEU A 114 -2.18 -9.72 12.07
CA LEU A 114 -3.45 -10.41 12.28
C LEU A 114 -4.29 -9.58 13.26
N LEU A 115 -5.49 -9.19 12.83
CA LEU A 115 -6.52 -8.67 13.72
C LEU A 115 -7.35 -9.85 14.23
N LYS A 116 -7.38 -10.03 15.57
CA LYS A 116 -8.12 -11.10 16.22
C LYS A 116 -9.55 -10.69 16.53
N GLU A 117 -10.40 -11.67 16.81
CA GLU A 117 -11.82 -11.47 17.14
C GLU A 117 -12.02 -10.60 18.39
N ASP A 118 -11.08 -10.63 19.33
CA ASP A 118 -11.10 -9.80 20.54
C ASP A 118 -10.61 -8.35 20.31
N GLY A 119 -10.28 -7.98 19.07
CA GLY A 119 -9.76 -6.68 18.68
C GLY A 119 -8.25 -6.51 18.93
N SER A 120 -7.58 -7.50 19.50
CA SER A 120 -6.12 -7.46 19.65
C SER A 120 -5.42 -7.73 18.32
N THR A 121 -4.15 -7.35 18.24
CA THR A 121 -3.35 -7.53 17.03
C THR A 121 -2.13 -8.40 17.31
N GLU A 122 -1.71 -9.16 16.30
CA GLU A 122 -0.51 -9.99 16.35
C GLU A 122 0.32 -9.80 15.09
N LEU A 123 1.61 -9.53 15.24
CA LEU A 123 2.54 -9.47 14.12
C LEU A 123 2.82 -10.87 13.60
N ILE A 124 2.25 -11.25 12.45
CA ILE A 124 2.44 -12.58 11.84
C ILE A 124 3.56 -12.59 10.80
N ARG A 125 3.93 -11.44 10.28
CA ARG A 125 5.09 -11.25 9.39
C ARG A 125 5.70 -9.88 9.65
N ARG A 126 6.99 -9.82 9.96
CA ARG A 126 7.69 -8.54 10.05
C ARG A 126 7.87 -7.89 8.68
N ALA A 127 8.07 -6.60 8.64
CA ALA A 127 8.50 -5.91 7.43
C ALA A 127 9.88 -6.42 6.96
N GLU A 128 10.12 -6.36 5.65
CA GLU A 128 11.45 -6.60 5.09
C GLU A 128 12.43 -5.51 5.54
N THR A 129 13.69 -5.91 5.63
CA THR A 129 14.83 -5.04 5.89
C THR A 129 15.77 -5.06 4.68
N PRO A 130 16.75 -4.15 4.57
CA PRO A 130 17.77 -4.25 3.54
C PRO A 130 18.51 -5.60 3.53
N ALA A 131 18.67 -6.23 4.68
CA ALA A 131 19.29 -7.57 4.77
C ALA A 131 18.45 -8.64 4.02
N ASP A 132 17.14 -8.55 4.07
CA ASP A 132 16.26 -9.47 3.31
C ASP A 132 16.36 -9.23 1.81
N TYR A 133 16.45 -7.97 1.40
CA TYR A 133 16.57 -7.59 -0.01
C TYR A 133 17.88 -8.11 -0.62
N PHE A 134 18.97 -8.10 0.15
CA PHE A 134 20.29 -8.54 -0.29
C PHE A 134 20.64 -9.98 0.16
N ALA A 135 19.69 -10.74 0.71
CA ALA A 135 19.93 -12.05 1.31
C ALA A 135 20.56 -13.09 0.35
N THR A 136 20.36 -12.93 -0.95
CA THR A 136 20.91 -13.83 -1.97
C THR A 136 22.27 -13.39 -2.53
N PHE A 137 22.76 -12.22 -2.13
CA PHE A 137 24.07 -11.74 -2.57
C PHE A 137 25.19 -12.40 -1.78
N ASP A 138 26.25 -12.80 -2.48
CA ASP A 138 27.53 -13.17 -1.86
C ASP A 138 28.49 -11.99 -1.91
N PHE A 139 28.65 -11.34 -0.77
CA PHE A 139 29.58 -10.22 -0.62
C PHE A 139 31.02 -10.65 -0.32
N THR A 140 31.31 -11.94 -0.12
CA THR A 140 32.62 -12.42 0.32
C THR A 140 33.72 -12.16 -0.70
N GLY A 141 33.38 -11.98 -1.97
CA GLY A 141 34.33 -11.67 -3.05
C GLY A 141 34.53 -10.18 -3.32
N LEU A 142 33.60 -9.31 -2.89
CA LEU A 142 33.58 -7.90 -3.30
C LEU A 142 34.67 -7.05 -2.66
N PHE A 143 35.21 -7.46 -1.51
CA PHE A 143 36.20 -6.70 -0.75
C PHE A 143 37.58 -7.37 -0.66
N LYS A 144 37.81 -8.43 -1.44
CA LYS A 144 39.10 -9.16 -1.40
C LYS A 144 40.28 -8.42 -2.04
N ASN A 145 40.03 -7.32 -2.74
CA ASN A 145 41.04 -6.56 -3.49
C ASN A 145 41.03 -5.05 -3.17
N ILE A 146 40.55 -4.64 -2.00
CA ILE A 146 40.65 -3.26 -1.50
C ILE A 146 41.69 -3.22 -0.39
#